data_f47737feb901503b604e38710a48a5f6
#
_entry.id   f47737feb901503b604e38710a48a5f6
#
_cell.length_a   1.000
_cell.length_b   1.000
_cell.length_c   1.000
_cell.angle_alpha   90.00
_cell.angle_beta   90.00
_cell.angle_gamma   90.00
#
_symmetry.space_group_name_H-M   'P 1'
#
loop_
_entity.id
_entity.type
_entity.pdbx_description
1 polymer ?
#
loop_
_entity_poly.entity_id
_entity_poly.type
_entity_poly.pdbx_seq_one_letter_code
_entity_poly.pdbx_strand_id
1 'polypeptide(L)'
;MVDALTEYTLAASKYALIILSLVIIVRCIRSMLSDRYEPEVWGYLWHESQTYTLTHWENIIGRTLSCDVRLIYPNVSRTHAVLTRNDKGLWRIYDIFSKGGVWVNGVKAGGRGL
;
A
#
# COMPACT_ATOMS: atom_id res chain seq x y z
N MET A 1 -32.34 -9.82 -53.20
CA MET A 1 -33.05 -9.53 -51.95
C MET A 1 -32.36 -10.07 -50.71
N VAL A 2 -31.88 -11.31 -50.77
CA VAL A 2 -31.08 -11.88 -49.64
C VAL A 2 -29.79 -11.11 -49.46
N ASP A 3 -29.21 -10.58 -50.50
CA ASP A 3 -27.92 -9.88 -50.50
C ASP A 3 -27.95 -8.54 -49.76
N ALA A 4 -29.04 -7.78 -49.88
CA ALA A 4 -29.16 -6.50 -49.16
C ALA A 4 -29.29 -6.70 -47.65
N LEU A 5 -30.06 -7.69 -47.18
CA LEU A 5 -30.19 -8.05 -45.78
C LEU A 5 -28.88 -8.58 -45.19
N THR A 6 -28.14 -9.40 -45.93
CA THR A 6 -26.84 -9.89 -45.53
C THR A 6 -25.81 -8.78 -45.44
N GLU A 7 -25.81 -7.82 -46.36
CA GLU A 7 -24.94 -6.64 -46.28
C GLU A 7 -25.23 -5.79 -45.06
N TYR A 8 -26.49 -5.51 -44.75
CA TYR A 8 -26.89 -4.77 -43.56
C TYR A 8 -26.50 -5.50 -42.25
N THR A 9 -26.70 -6.81 -42.19
CA THR A 9 -26.34 -7.61 -41.00
C THR A 9 -24.84 -7.68 -40.82
N LEU A 10 -24.06 -7.82 -41.89
CA LEU A 10 -22.59 -7.80 -41.82
C LEU A 10 -22.07 -6.44 -41.42
N ALA A 11 -22.63 -5.35 -41.95
CA ALA A 11 -22.24 -4.00 -41.53
C ALA A 11 -22.60 -3.73 -40.06
N ALA A 12 -23.81 -4.12 -39.64
CA ALA A 12 -24.23 -4.00 -38.25
C ALA A 12 -23.32 -4.79 -37.30
N SER A 13 -22.90 -6.01 -37.66
CA SER A 13 -21.99 -6.81 -36.85
C SER A 13 -20.59 -6.19 -36.73
N LYS A 14 -20.06 -5.60 -37.78
CA LYS A 14 -18.77 -4.87 -37.74
C LYS A 14 -18.83 -3.69 -36.80
N TYR A 15 -19.85 -2.88 -36.89
CA TYR A 15 -20.01 -1.72 -35.99
C TYR A 15 -20.27 -2.16 -34.56
N ALA A 16 -21.05 -3.21 -34.35
CA ALA A 16 -21.27 -3.75 -32.99
C ALA A 16 -19.97 -4.24 -32.35
N LEU A 17 -19.09 -4.89 -33.10
CA LEU A 17 -17.79 -5.33 -32.62
C LEU A 17 -16.87 -4.14 -32.25
N ILE A 18 -16.85 -3.11 -33.07
CA ILE A 18 -16.08 -1.89 -32.81
C ILE A 18 -16.58 -1.20 -31.56
N ILE A 19 -17.87 -1.02 -31.39
CA ILE A 19 -18.46 -0.41 -30.20
C ILE A 19 -18.18 -1.24 -28.96
N LEU A 20 -18.34 -2.56 -29.05
CA LEU A 20 -18.04 -3.47 -27.94
C LEU A 20 -16.57 -3.37 -27.49
N SER A 21 -15.65 -3.36 -28.46
CA SER A 21 -14.23 -3.24 -28.16
C SER A 21 -13.88 -1.90 -27.49
N LEU A 22 -14.48 -0.80 -27.95
CA LEU A 22 -14.31 0.52 -27.35
C LEU A 22 -14.85 0.56 -25.91
N VAL A 23 -16.02 -0.02 -25.67
CA VAL A 23 -16.59 -0.11 -24.32
C VAL A 23 -15.70 -0.89 -23.39
N ILE A 24 -15.14 -2.01 -23.83
CA ILE A 24 -14.22 -2.83 -23.04
C ILE A 24 -12.94 -2.05 -22.74
N ILE A 25 -12.35 -1.37 -23.72
CA ILE A 25 -11.14 -0.57 -23.54
C ILE A 25 -11.39 0.56 -22.54
N VAL A 26 -12.49 1.30 -22.69
CA VAL A 26 -12.84 2.39 -21.77
C VAL A 26 -13.05 1.87 -20.35
N ARG A 27 -13.70 0.73 -20.18
CA ARG A 27 -13.88 0.09 -18.86
C ARG A 27 -12.56 -0.33 -18.26
N CYS A 28 -11.67 -0.94 -19.04
CA CYS A 28 -10.33 -1.31 -18.59
C CYS A 28 -9.52 -0.10 -18.13
N ILE A 29 -9.51 0.97 -18.93
CA ILE A 29 -8.81 2.21 -18.58
C ILE A 29 -9.40 2.83 -17.31
N ARG A 30 -10.71 2.90 -17.19
CA ARG A 30 -11.38 3.40 -15.98
C ARG A 30 -11.06 2.56 -14.75
N SER A 31 -11.04 1.25 -14.89
CA SER A 31 -10.66 0.34 -13.81
C SER A 31 -9.23 0.59 -13.35
N MET A 32 -8.30 0.74 -14.28
CA MET A 32 -6.90 1.04 -13.96
C MET A 32 -6.72 2.42 -13.31
N LEU A 33 -7.47 3.43 -13.74
CA LEU A 33 -7.41 4.77 -13.17
C LEU A 33 -8.18 4.89 -11.85
N SER A 34 -9.22 4.09 -11.68
CA SER A 34 -10.07 4.06 -10.48
C SER A 34 -9.42 3.32 -9.32
N ASP A 35 -8.56 2.36 -9.61
CA ASP A 35 -7.75 1.67 -8.61
C ASP A 35 -6.58 2.55 -8.14
N ARG A 36 -6.89 3.75 -7.69
CA ARG A 36 -6.06 4.38 -6.69
C ARG A 36 -6.30 3.58 -5.42
N TYR A 37 -5.50 2.55 -5.26
CA TYR A 37 -5.43 1.80 -4.03
C TYR A 37 -5.02 2.79 -2.94
N GLU A 38 -6.01 3.30 -2.23
CA GLU A 38 -5.74 3.99 -0.98
C GLU A 38 -5.41 2.90 0.03
N PRO A 39 -4.15 2.83 0.48
CA PRO A 39 -3.77 1.79 1.42
C PRO A 39 -4.63 1.95 2.68
N GLU A 40 -5.19 0.85 3.14
CA GLU A 40 -5.94 0.83 4.38
C GLU A 40 -5.04 1.26 5.54
N VAL A 41 -5.44 2.28 6.24
CA VAL A 41 -4.69 2.77 7.40
C VAL A 41 -5.03 1.92 8.61
N TRP A 42 -4.06 1.20 9.13
CA TRP A 42 -4.25 0.28 10.26
C TRP A 42 -3.96 0.91 11.61
N GLY A 43 -3.23 2.01 11.60
CA GLY A 43 -2.90 2.71 12.82
C GLY A 43 -2.13 3.99 12.56
N TYR A 44 -1.94 4.75 13.61
CA TYR A 44 -1.19 6.00 13.59
C TYR A 44 -0.11 5.99 14.64
N LEU A 45 1.05 6.50 14.28
CA LEU A 45 2.15 6.74 15.21
C LEU A 45 2.34 8.24 15.35
N TRP A 46 2.33 8.72 16.58
CA TRP A 46 2.49 10.15 16.89
C TRP A 46 3.85 10.40 17.51
N HIS A 47 4.50 11.42 17.03
CA HIS A 47 5.72 11.92 17.62
C HIS A 47 5.76 13.45 17.48
N GLU A 48 5.80 14.13 18.61
CA GLU A 48 5.69 15.60 18.68
C GLU A 48 4.42 16.08 17.97
N SER A 49 4.54 16.92 16.93
CA SER A 49 3.41 17.41 16.14
C SER A 49 3.17 16.62 14.85
N GLN A 50 3.93 15.54 14.64
CA GLN A 50 3.83 14.74 13.42
C GLN A 50 3.08 13.44 13.66
N THR A 51 2.24 13.09 12.69
CA THR A 51 1.48 11.84 12.68
C THR A 51 1.95 11.00 11.49
N TYR A 52 2.31 9.76 11.75
CA TYR A 52 2.70 8.79 10.73
C TYR A 52 1.59 7.76 10.57
N THR A 53 1.17 7.52 9.32
CA THR A 53 0.17 6.49 9.01
C THR A 53 0.85 5.14 8.82
N LEU A 54 0.32 4.11 9.47
CA LEU A 54 0.84 2.74 9.36
C LEU A 54 -0.07 1.95 8.42
N THR A 55 0.44 1.65 7.23
CA THR A 55 -0.34 1.03 6.14
C THR A 55 0.14 -0.35 5.75
N HIS A 56 1.24 -0.82 6.34
CA HIS A 56 1.83 -2.12 6.04
C HIS A 56 1.81 -3.05 7.25
N TRP A 57 1.93 -4.36 6.99
CA TRP A 57 2.13 -5.36 8.03
C TRP A 57 3.41 -5.12 8.81
N GLU A 58 4.45 -4.68 8.09
CA GLU A 58 5.75 -4.32 8.65
C GLU A 58 6.06 -2.87 8.30
N ASN A 59 6.28 -2.05 9.32
CA ASN A 59 6.67 -0.66 9.17
C ASN A 59 8.05 -0.46 9.78
N ILE A 60 9.00 -0.03 8.97
CA ILE A 60 10.38 0.20 9.41
C ILE A 60 10.48 1.60 9.97
N ILE A 61 11.03 1.69 11.18
CA ILE A 61 11.30 2.95 11.87
C ILE A 61 12.81 3.19 11.85
N GLY A 62 13.21 4.35 11.40
CA GLY A 62 14.63 4.71 11.36
C GLY A 62 14.88 6.07 10.75
N ARG A 63 16.14 6.35 10.47
CA ARG A 63 16.61 7.66 10.02
C ARG A 63 16.65 7.79 8.49
N THR A 64 16.75 6.69 7.76
CA THR A 64 16.86 6.70 6.28
C THR A 64 15.55 7.01 5.58
N LEU A 65 15.65 7.50 4.34
CA LEU A 65 14.48 7.79 3.49
C LEU A 65 13.65 6.54 3.16
N SER A 66 14.25 5.37 3.20
CA SER A 66 13.58 4.10 2.92
C SER A 66 12.68 3.61 4.07
N CYS A 67 12.77 4.25 5.24
CA CYS A 67 11.93 3.90 6.39
C CYS A 67 10.51 4.43 6.22
N ASP A 68 9.53 3.64 6.65
CA ASP A 68 8.12 4.03 6.65
C ASP A 68 7.84 5.14 7.67
N VAL A 69 8.50 5.07 8.82
CA VAL A 69 8.53 6.13 9.83
C VAL A 69 9.94 6.67 9.91
N ARG A 70 10.14 7.87 9.40
CA ARG A 70 11.47 8.50 9.37
C ARG A 70 11.63 9.43 10.56
N LEU A 71 12.57 9.10 11.44
CA LEU A 71 12.96 9.91 12.58
C LEU A 71 14.39 10.41 12.40
N ILE A 72 14.55 11.70 12.12
CA ILE A 72 15.85 12.34 11.85
C ILE A 72 16.46 12.83 13.14
N TYR A 73 17.00 11.92 13.93
CA TYR A 73 17.70 12.22 15.17
C TYR A 73 19.05 11.50 15.19
N PRO A 74 20.11 12.10 15.80
CA PRO A 74 21.43 11.48 15.82
C PRO A 74 21.48 10.14 16.57
N ASN A 75 20.60 9.95 17.56
CA ASN A 75 20.50 8.72 18.36
C ASN A 75 19.61 7.65 17.73
N VAL A 76 19.01 7.92 16.58
CA VAL A 76 18.23 6.93 15.83
C VAL A 76 19.10 6.31 14.74
N SER A 77 19.19 4.98 14.74
CA SER A 77 19.93 4.23 13.72
C SER A 77 19.24 4.34 12.35
N ARG A 78 19.98 4.06 11.29
CA ARG A 78 19.45 4.12 9.91
C ARG A 78 18.21 3.26 9.74
N THR A 79 18.26 2.01 10.18
CA THR A 79 17.12 1.13 10.41
C THR A 79 17.16 0.76 11.90
N HIS A 80 16.22 1.27 12.67
CA HIS A 80 16.27 1.16 14.14
C HIS A 80 15.37 0.07 14.66
N ALA A 81 14.13 0.06 14.22
CA ALA A 81 13.13 -0.88 14.69
C ALA A 81 12.14 -1.22 13.59
N VAL A 82 11.42 -2.32 13.74
CA VAL A 82 10.29 -2.67 12.91
C VAL A 82 9.05 -2.86 13.76
N LEU A 83 7.96 -2.24 13.34
CA LEU A 83 6.66 -2.35 13.98
C LEU A 83 5.79 -3.24 13.10
N THR A 84 5.34 -4.36 13.65
CA THR A 84 4.54 -5.35 12.93
C THR A 84 3.14 -5.49 13.53
N ARG A 85 2.19 -5.82 12.68
CA ARG A 85 0.83 -6.19 13.08
C ARG A 85 0.55 -7.61 12.61
N ASN A 86 0.04 -8.45 13.49
CA ASN A 86 -0.34 -9.83 13.13
C ASN A 86 -1.80 -9.92 12.66
N ASP A 87 -2.23 -11.11 12.24
CA ASP A 87 -3.61 -11.37 11.76
C ASP A 87 -4.67 -11.10 12.83
N LYS A 88 -4.29 -11.17 14.11
CA LYS A 88 -5.18 -10.91 15.26
C LYS A 88 -5.27 -9.42 15.61
N GLY A 89 -4.57 -8.55 14.89
CA GLY A 89 -4.52 -7.12 15.13
C GLY A 89 -3.60 -6.71 16.27
N LEU A 90 -2.72 -7.58 16.72
CA LEU A 90 -1.74 -7.27 17.76
C LEU A 90 -0.48 -6.64 17.16
N TRP A 91 -0.06 -5.53 17.76
CA TRP A 91 1.16 -4.83 17.38
C TRP A 91 2.35 -5.34 18.19
N ARG A 92 3.48 -5.50 17.50
CA ARG A 92 4.77 -5.82 18.12
C ARG A 92 5.87 -4.95 17.54
N ILE A 93 6.83 -4.58 18.37
CA ILE A 93 8.02 -3.85 17.96
C ILE A 93 9.25 -4.71 18.17
N TYR A 94 10.13 -4.73 17.17
CA TYR A 94 11.40 -5.47 17.19
C TYR A 94 12.56 -4.49 17.02
N ASP A 95 13.61 -4.70 17.80
CA ASP A 95 14.86 -3.97 17.63
C ASP A 95 15.68 -4.59 16.49
N ILE A 96 16.08 -3.79 15.50
CA ILE A 96 16.91 -4.23 14.36
C ILE A 96 18.35 -3.77 14.63
N PHE A 97 19.04 -4.39 15.56
CA PHE A 97 20.43 -4.09 15.89
C PHE A 97 20.72 -2.59 16.04
N SER A 98 19.82 -1.87 16.69
CA SER A 98 19.99 -0.45 16.94
C SER A 98 21.10 -0.19 17.97
N LYS A 99 21.81 0.93 17.82
CA LYS A 99 22.89 1.30 18.76
C LYS A 99 22.35 1.67 20.15
N GLY A 100 21.21 2.36 20.19
CA GLY A 100 20.62 2.85 21.44
C GLY A 100 19.54 1.95 22.05
N GLY A 101 19.13 0.90 21.34
CA GLY A 101 18.05 0.02 21.78
C GLY A 101 16.65 0.61 21.55
N VAL A 102 15.65 -0.20 21.82
CA VAL A 102 14.23 0.16 21.74
C VAL A 102 13.58 -0.12 23.10
N TRP A 103 12.86 0.85 23.61
CA TRP A 103 12.19 0.78 24.91
C TRP A 103 10.69 1.02 24.73
N VAL A 104 9.87 0.15 25.28
CA VAL A 104 8.42 0.27 25.29
C VAL A 104 7.93 0.31 26.73
N ASN A 105 7.40 1.45 27.15
CA ASN A 105 6.92 1.66 28.53
C ASN A 105 7.95 1.26 29.60
N GLY A 106 9.22 1.56 29.36
CA GLY A 106 10.32 1.24 30.26
C GLY A 106 10.89 -0.18 30.15
N VAL A 107 10.35 -1.01 29.25
CA VAL A 107 10.82 -2.38 29.01
C VAL A 107 11.59 -2.42 27.68
N LYS A 108 12.79 -2.97 27.71
CA LYS A 108 13.63 -3.08 26.52
C LYS A 108 13.11 -4.15 25.57
N ALA A 109 12.84 -3.75 24.32
CA ALA A 109 12.49 -4.67 23.25
C ALA A 109 13.74 -5.43 22.78
N GLY A 110 13.65 -6.74 22.68
CA GLY A 110 14.69 -7.59 22.11
C GLY A 110 14.36 -8.03 20.70
N GLY A 111 15.17 -8.95 20.15
CA GLY A 111 14.93 -9.57 18.84
C GLY A 111 13.69 -10.46 18.78
N ARG A 112 13.04 -10.73 19.91
CA ARG A 112 11.78 -11.49 19.99
C ARG A 112 10.53 -10.59 19.95
N GLY A 113 10.71 -9.27 20.01
CA GLY A 113 9.62 -8.28 20.01
C GLY A 113 8.89 -8.13 21.35
N LEU A 114 8.22 -7.03 21.42
CA LEU A 114 7.33 -6.66 22.54
C LEU A 114 5.95 -6.27 21.98
#